data_80fbc47ea0cce5aef114d74a07a5a71e
#
_entry.id   80fbc47ea0cce5aef114d74a07a5a71e
#
_cell.length_a   1.000
_cell.length_b   1.000
_cell.length_c   1.000
_cell.angle_alpha   90.00
_cell.angle_beta   90.00
_cell.angle_gamma   90.00
#
_symmetry.space_group_name_H-M   'P 1'
#
loop_
_entity.id
_entity.type
_entity.pdbx_description
1 polymer ?
#
loop_
_entity_poly.entity_id
_entity_poly.type
_entity_poly.pdbx_seq_one_letter_code
_entity_poly.pdbx_strand_id
1 'polypeptide(L)'
;MNNPILQFGTSRFLQAHVDFFVTEAARRDPAKALGKITVVQTTSSADSRAHIDALRQAGRYPVRIRGRRRDETVDTTVECDAITKALHANEDWPLLIERMKRDVKVIVSNTADAGYALFDEDSAALLDGRRTPRGFAAKLAVLLHTRYRAGAAPITLFPCELISRNGETLRDLVRDVARSWNADGAFLDYLTKDCVWVNSLVDRIVSEPIQPVGAIAEPYALWAIERQAGMVLPCEHEDIVVTDDLAHYERLKLLLLNLGHTMLAEIWRAREATATPAADMTVLDAMCDPAFRDPLEVTWHDEVLPVFAALGRRDVATDYLASVRDRFENPFLVHRLADIARNHDEKKVRRFQPVIDLARELKLDIEQKRLRDALESV
;
A
#
# COMPACT_ATOMS: atom_id res chain seq x y z
N MET A 1 13.96 18.06 17.65
CA MET A 1 13.37 18.05 16.28
C MET A 1 11.92 17.71 16.40
N ASN A 2 11.06 18.42 15.69
CA ASN A 2 9.64 18.15 15.68
C ASN A 2 9.37 16.97 14.73
N ASN A 3 8.68 15.89 15.19
CA ASN A 3 8.29 14.76 14.35
C ASN A 3 6.78 14.84 14.11
N PRO A 4 6.35 15.61 13.10
CA PRO A 4 4.93 15.82 12.84
C PRO A 4 4.24 14.62 12.19
N ILE A 5 5.00 13.60 11.79
CA ILE A 5 4.49 12.38 11.18
C ILE A 5 4.53 11.26 12.22
N LEU A 6 3.37 10.64 12.48
CA LEU A 6 3.23 9.45 13.30
C LEU A 6 2.88 8.27 12.40
N GLN A 7 3.71 7.22 12.41
CA GLN A 7 3.56 6.09 11.53
C GLN A 7 3.25 4.82 12.32
N PHE A 8 2.10 4.20 12.08
CA PHE A 8 1.72 2.91 12.64
C PHE A 8 2.09 1.78 11.68
N GLY A 9 3.03 0.97 12.10
CA GLY A 9 3.61 -0.11 11.32
C GLY A 9 5.10 0.12 11.06
N THR A 10 5.86 -0.96 11.18
CA THR A 10 7.32 -1.01 11.00
C THR A 10 7.69 -1.92 9.82
N SER A 11 6.75 -2.13 8.89
CA SER A 11 6.94 -3.06 7.76
C SER A 11 8.04 -2.58 6.82
N ARG A 12 8.70 -3.55 6.18
CA ARG A 12 9.65 -3.29 5.09
C ARG A 12 9.04 -2.43 3.98
N PHE A 13 7.72 -2.59 3.78
CA PHE A 13 7.00 -1.79 2.79
C PHE A 13 7.07 -0.31 3.14
N LEU A 14 6.72 0.09 4.36
CA LEU A 14 6.78 1.50 4.77
C LEU A 14 8.22 2.05 4.74
N GLN A 15 9.21 1.23 5.12
CA GLN A 15 10.62 1.60 5.06
C GLN A 15 11.06 1.96 3.62
N ALA A 16 10.64 1.15 2.65
CA ALA A 16 10.97 1.35 1.23
C ALA A 16 9.93 2.21 0.48
N HIS A 17 8.96 2.81 1.16
CA HIS A 17 7.92 3.63 0.56
C HIS A 17 7.84 4.98 1.27
N VAL A 18 7.04 5.13 2.31
CA VAL A 18 6.83 6.43 2.99
C VAL A 18 8.13 6.99 3.57
N ASP A 19 8.90 6.17 4.30
CA ASP A 19 10.15 6.60 4.94
C ASP A 19 11.20 6.99 3.90
N PHE A 20 11.27 6.23 2.80
CA PHE A 20 12.11 6.51 1.65
C PHE A 20 11.73 7.86 1.01
N PHE A 21 10.44 8.09 0.73
CA PHE A 21 9.99 9.34 0.11
C PHE A 21 10.26 10.56 0.99
N VAL A 22 9.99 10.46 2.28
CA VAL A 22 10.29 11.55 3.23
C VAL A 22 11.79 11.83 3.30
N THR A 23 12.63 10.78 3.28
CA THR A 23 14.09 10.93 3.25
C THR A 23 14.56 11.62 1.98
N GLU A 24 14.13 11.15 0.80
CA GLU A 24 14.53 11.71 -0.49
C GLU A 24 14.06 13.14 -0.66
N ALA A 25 12.80 13.42 -0.31
CA ALA A 25 12.24 14.78 -0.35
C ALA A 25 13.06 15.75 0.51
N ALA A 26 13.35 15.37 1.77
CA ALA A 26 14.13 16.20 2.68
C ALA A 26 15.57 16.42 2.23
N ARG A 27 16.17 15.47 1.51
CA ARG A 27 17.53 15.61 0.95
C ARG A 27 17.57 16.52 -0.27
N ARG A 28 16.57 16.41 -1.14
CA ARG A 28 16.47 17.28 -2.33
C ARG A 28 16.16 18.72 -1.94
N ASP A 29 15.19 18.89 -1.05
CA ASP A 29 14.77 20.19 -0.52
C ASP A 29 14.08 20.00 0.84
N PRO A 30 14.66 20.44 1.97
CA PRO A 30 14.05 20.33 3.28
C PRO A 30 12.63 20.91 3.39
N ALA A 31 12.25 21.87 2.55
CA ALA A 31 10.92 22.46 2.52
C ALA A 31 9.85 21.49 1.94
N LYS A 32 10.28 20.45 1.19
CA LYS A 32 9.41 19.45 0.59
C LYS A 32 9.06 18.29 1.54
N ALA A 33 9.65 18.22 2.71
CA ALA A 33 9.29 17.27 3.74
C ALA A 33 8.65 17.98 4.93
N LEU A 34 7.50 17.47 5.39
CA LEU A 34 6.81 18.01 6.56
C LEU A 34 7.68 17.94 7.83
N GLY A 35 8.55 16.94 7.90
CA GLY A 35 9.48 16.69 9.00
C GLY A 35 9.85 15.23 9.16
N LYS A 36 10.34 14.87 10.34
CA LYS A 36 10.74 13.49 10.65
C LYS A 36 9.58 12.66 11.17
N ILE A 37 9.77 11.34 11.15
CA ILE A 37 8.80 10.31 11.52
C ILE A 37 9.06 9.80 12.93
N THR A 38 7.97 9.63 13.70
CA THR A 38 7.92 8.74 14.85
C THR A 38 7.20 7.47 14.43
N VAL A 39 7.90 6.34 14.38
CA VAL A 39 7.27 5.04 14.06
C VAL A 39 6.77 4.36 15.33
N VAL A 40 5.64 3.66 15.22
CA VAL A 40 4.98 2.96 16.32
C VAL A 40 4.76 1.50 15.95
N GLN A 41 5.35 0.60 16.74
CA GLN A 41 5.09 -0.82 16.70
C GLN A 41 3.84 -1.15 17.52
N THR A 42 2.86 -1.81 16.89
CA THR A 42 1.57 -2.14 17.52
C THR A 42 1.47 -3.58 18.01
N THR A 43 2.32 -4.49 17.53
CA THR A 43 2.37 -5.91 17.92
C THR A 43 3.43 -6.16 18.99
N SER A 44 3.23 -7.18 19.81
CA SER A 44 4.04 -7.43 21.02
C SER A 44 4.87 -8.73 20.93
N SER A 45 5.05 -9.33 19.73
CA SER A 45 5.91 -10.50 19.57
C SER A 45 7.37 -10.18 19.87
N ALA A 46 8.17 -11.20 20.19
CA ALA A 46 9.60 -11.03 20.43
C ALA A 46 10.33 -10.42 19.22
N ASP A 47 9.96 -10.87 18.00
CA ASP A 47 10.54 -10.35 16.75
C ASP A 47 10.18 -8.87 16.52
N SER A 48 8.93 -8.49 16.82
CA SER A 48 8.49 -7.10 16.74
C SER A 48 9.26 -6.20 17.70
N ARG A 49 9.54 -6.71 18.90
CA ARG A 49 10.32 -6.00 19.92
C ARG A 49 11.77 -5.82 19.48
N ALA A 50 12.41 -6.88 19.01
CA ALA A 50 13.78 -6.83 18.49
C ALA A 50 13.89 -5.83 17.31
N HIS A 51 12.88 -5.81 16.43
CA HIS A 51 12.85 -4.91 15.28
C HIS A 51 12.72 -3.43 15.70
N ILE A 52 11.84 -3.10 16.66
CA ILE A 52 11.71 -1.73 17.15
C ILE A 52 12.98 -1.25 17.88
N ASP A 53 13.65 -2.13 18.61
CA ASP A 53 14.92 -1.82 19.28
C ASP A 53 16.03 -1.59 18.25
N ALA A 54 16.07 -2.36 17.18
CA ALA A 54 16.98 -2.13 16.06
C ALA A 54 16.73 -0.77 15.39
N LEU A 55 15.47 -0.38 15.15
CA LEU A 55 15.11 0.95 14.64
C LEU A 55 15.52 2.08 15.59
N ARG A 56 15.41 1.89 16.92
CA ARG A 56 15.88 2.87 17.92
C ARG A 56 17.39 3.11 17.85
N GLN A 57 18.14 2.06 17.57
CA GLN A 57 19.61 2.10 17.56
C GLN A 57 20.20 2.53 16.23
N ALA A 58 19.53 2.21 15.12
CA ALA A 58 20.11 2.36 13.77
C ALA A 58 20.32 3.83 13.38
N GLY A 59 19.43 4.76 13.76
CA GLY A 59 19.47 6.16 13.33
C GLY A 59 19.34 6.37 11.82
N ARG A 60 19.86 5.43 11.03
CA ARG A 60 19.76 5.31 9.56
C ARG A 60 19.70 3.84 9.20
N TYR A 61 19.11 3.54 8.02
CA TYR A 61 19.07 2.18 7.50
C TYR A 61 19.04 2.19 5.97
N PRO A 62 19.61 1.14 5.33
CA PRO A 62 19.67 1.07 3.88
C PRO A 62 18.32 0.65 3.28
N VAL A 63 17.94 1.33 2.21
CA VAL A 63 16.94 0.87 1.24
C VAL A 63 17.66 0.68 -0.09
N ARG A 64 17.82 -0.58 -0.53
CA ARG A 64 18.44 -0.92 -1.81
C ARG A 64 17.37 -1.02 -2.88
N ILE A 65 17.53 -0.21 -3.92
CA ILE A 65 16.64 -0.18 -5.08
C ILE A 65 17.29 -1.00 -6.18
N ARG A 66 16.66 -2.15 -6.55
CA ARG A 66 17.19 -3.07 -7.55
C ARG A 66 16.13 -3.49 -8.55
N GLY A 67 16.46 -3.47 -9.83
CA GLY A 67 15.56 -3.91 -10.89
C GLY A 67 15.86 -3.29 -12.23
N ARG A 68 14.79 -3.14 -13.03
CA ARG A 68 14.84 -2.47 -14.32
C ARG A 68 13.98 -1.21 -14.27
N ARG A 69 14.39 -0.19 -14.99
CA ARG A 69 13.62 1.03 -15.23
C ARG A 69 13.97 1.55 -16.61
N ARG A 70 13.02 1.55 -17.54
CA ARG A 70 13.22 1.96 -18.95
C ARG A 70 14.38 1.21 -19.59
N ASP A 71 14.34 -0.12 -19.50
CA ASP A 71 15.37 -1.04 -20.01
C ASP A 71 16.75 -0.95 -19.36
N GLU A 72 16.96 -0.03 -18.42
CA GLU A 72 18.22 0.09 -17.67
C GLU A 72 18.19 -0.70 -16.37
N THR A 73 19.32 -1.32 -16.03
CA THR A 73 19.47 -1.97 -14.71
C THR A 73 19.77 -0.91 -13.65
N VAL A 74 18.96 -0.91 -12.60
CA VAL A 74 19.13 -0.05 -11.41
C VAL A 74 19.61 -0.92 -10.26
N ASP A 75 20.68 -0.49 -9.59
CA ASP A 75 21.16 -1.09 -8.33
C ASP A 75 21.81 0.02 -7.48
N THR A 76 21.02 0.66 -6.65
CA THR A 76 21.45 1.79 -5.83
C THR A 76 20.99 1.61 -4.38
N THR A 77 21.68 2.22 -3.44
CA THR A 77 21.30 2.18 -2.02
C THR A 77 21.11 3.60 -1.50
N VAL A 78 19.99 3.82 -0.83
CA VAL A 78 19.67 5.07 -0.13
C VAL A 78 19.67 4.80 1.37
N GLU A 79 20.48 5.56 2.11
CA GLU A 79 20.50 5.54 3.57
C GLU A 79 19.31 6.35 4.10
N CYS A 80 18.21 5.72 4.49
CA CYS A 80 17.03 6.39 5.02
C CYS A 80 17.25 6.88 6.44
N ASP A 81 16.88 8.14 6.72
CA ASP A 81 17.02 8.82 8.01
C ASP A 81 15.74 9.54 8.46
N ALA A 82 14.62 9.25 7.81
CA ALA A 82 13.33 9.87 8.14
C ALA A 82 12.84 9.50 9.53
N ILE A 83 13.06 8.25 9.99
CA ILE A 83 12.69 7.80 11.32
C ILE A 83 13.74 8.30 12.33
N THR A 84 13.31 9.12 13.30
CA THR A 84 14.18 9.58 14.38
C THR A 84 13.68 9.14 15.77
N LYS A 85 12.51 8.52 15.85
CA LYS A 85 11.93 7.97 17.05
C LYS A 85 11.17 6.69 16.74
N ALA A 86 11.39 5.65 17.53
CA ALA A 86 10.70 4.39 17.41
C ALA A 86 10.09 4.01 18.77
N LEU A 87 8.76 3.80 18.79
CA LEU A 87 7.98 3.59 20.00
C LEU A 87 7.28 2.22 19.93
N HIS A 88 7.08 1.60 21.09
CA HIS A 88 6.21 0.45 21.22
C HIS A 88 4.89 0.89 21.85
N ALA A 89 3.75 0.63 21.18
CA ALA A 89 2.47 1.17 21.60
C ALA A 89 2.11 0.88 23.06
N ASN A 90 2.37 -0.34 23.55
CA ASN A 90 2.03 -0.71 24.94
C ASN A 90 2.96 -0.11 25.98
N GLU A 91 4.23 0.11 25.66
CA GLU A 91 5.23 0.60 26.61
C GLU A 91 5.27 2.12 26.64
N ASP A 92 5.14 2.74 25.47
CA ASP A 92 5.28 4.17 25.26
C ASP A 92 3.94 4.90 25.12
N TRP A 93 2.80 4.27 25.52
CA TRP A 93 1.47 4.81 25.35
C TRP A 93 1.29 6.23 25.93
N PRO A 94 1.75 6.54 27.14
CA PRO A 94 1.65 7.90 27.68
C PRO A 94 2.36 8.94 26.80
N LEU A 95 3.48 8.58 26.20
CA LEU A 95 4.20 9.46 25.26
C LEU A 95 3.42 9.65 23.96
N LEU A 96 2.77 8.61 23.44
CA LEU A 96 1.90 8.72 22.27
C LEU A 96 0.72 9.66 22.53
N ILE A 97 0.07 9.52 23.68
CA ILE A 97 -1.00 10.41 24.14
C ILE A 97 -0.56 11.87 24.15
N GLU A 98 0.61 12.17 24.74
CA GLU A 98 1.12 13.55 24.80
C GLU A 98 1.43 14.10 23.40
N ARG A 99 2.04 13.31 22.55
CA ARG A 99 2.36 13.74 21.16
C ARG A 99 1.11 14.03 20.34
N MET A 100 0.06 13.23 20.48
CA MET A 100 -1.20 13.42 19.75
C MET A 100 -1.90 14.73 20.09
N LYS A 101 -1.68 15.28 21.27
CA LYS A 101 -2.33 16.54 21.68
C LYS A 101 -1.94 17.72 20.79
N ARG A 102 -0.68 17.80 20.30
CA ARG A 102 -0.15 19.02 19.65
C ARG A 102 0.75 18.77 18.45
N ASP A 103 1.64 17.78 18.51
CA ASP A 103 2.80 17.69 17.62
C ASP A 103 2.50 17.00 16.30
N VAL A 104 1.57 16.05 16.28
CA VAL A 104 1.28 15.23 15.12
C VAL A 104 0.36 16.01 14.16
N LYS A 105 0.74 16.08 12.90
CA LYS A 105 -0.06 16.64 11.81
C LYS A 105 -0.55 15.60 10.82
N VAL A 106 0.23 14.51 10.69
CA VAL A 106 -0.05 13.42 9.76
C VAL A 106 0.09 12.09 10.49
N ILE A 107 -0.87 11.19 10.25
CA ILE A 107 -0.77 9.78 10.60
C ILE A 107 -0.65 8.97 9.31
N VAL A 108 0.30 8.04 9.27
CA VAL A 108 0.42 7.01 8.22
C VAL A 108 0.20 5.65 8.88
N SER A 109 -0.48 4.72 8.22
CA SER A 109 -0.62 3.36 8.71
C SER A 109 -0.40 2.30 7.63
N ASN A 110 0.15 1.15 8.04
CA ASN A 110 0.16 -0.08 7.28
C ASN A 110 0.21 -1.24 8.29
N THR A 111 -0.96 -1.64 8.76
CA THR A 111 -1.14 -2.59 9.87
C THR A 111 -1.56 -3.98 9.39
N ALA A 112 -1.59 -4.23 8.09
CA ALA A 112 -2.18 -5.39 7.44
C ALA A 112 -3.68 -5.61 7.82
N ASP A 113 -4.30 -6.65 7.28
CA ASP A 113 -5.74 -6.93 7.49
C ASP A 113 -6.10 -7.10 8.97
N ALA A 114 -5.18 -7.64 9.77
CA ALA A 114 -5.35 -7.80 11.21
C ALA A 114 -5.53 -6.47 11.98
N GLY A 115 -5.07 -5.35 11.42
CA GLY A 115 -5.23 -4.02 12.02
C GLY A 115 -6.67 -3.52 12.04
N TYR A 116 -7.52 -4.08 11.19
CA TYR A 116 -8.95 -3.72 11.10
C TYR A 116 -9.84 -4.62 11.97
N ALA A 117 -9.26 -5.57 12.70
CA ALA A 117 -10.01 -6.39 13.66
C ALA A 117 -10.43 -5.59 14.88
N LEU A 118 -11.66 -5.85 15.35
CA LEU A 118 -12.19 -5.34 16.61
C LEU A 118 -12.01 -6.38 17.70
N PHE A 119 -11.86 -5.94 18.95
CA PHE A 119 -11.61 -6.80 20.11
C PHE A 119 -12.58 -6.45 21.22
N ASP A 120 -13.21 -7.46 21.83
CA ASP A 120 -14.21 -7.30 22.89
C ASP A 120 -13.64 -6.66 24.17
N GLU A 121 -12.33 -6.80 24.37
CA GLU A 121 -11.64 -6.18 25.51
C GLU A 121 -11.52 -4.64 25.41
N ASP A 122 -11.64 -4.11 24.19
CA ASP A 122 -11.63 -2.67 23.96
C ASP A 122 -13.00 -2.06 24.31
N SER A 123 -13.03 -1.14 25.27
CA SER A 123 -14.26 -0.57 25.80
C SER A 123 -14.18 0.93 26.02
N ALA A 124 -15.33 1.57 26.28
CA ALA A 124 -15.47 2.99 26.53
C ALA A 124 -14.54 3.53 27.65
N ALA A 125 -14.19 2.69 28.63
CA ALA A 125 -13.27 3.07 29.70
C ALA A 125 -11.88 3.47 29.18
N LEU A 126 -11.50 3.04 27.97
CA LEU A 126 -10.20 3.38 27.36
C LEU A 126 -10.15 4.82 26.84
N LEU A 127 -11.28 5.52 26.69
CA LEU A 127 -11.32 6.92 26.25
C LEU A 127 -10.63 7.88 27.24
N ASP A 128 -10.37 7.44 28.48
CA ASP A 128 -9.55 8.20 29.44
C ASP A 128 -8.05 8.29 29.05
N GLY A 129 -7.63 7.50 28.06
CA GLY A 129 -6.27 7.48 27.53
C GLY A 129 -5.22 6.82 28.42
N ARG A 130 -5.61 6.23 29.56
CA ARG A 130 -4.65 5.68 30.54
C ARG A 130 -4.11 4.30 30.16
N ARG A 131 -4.89 3.53 29.40
CA ARG A 131 -4.53 2.17 28.99
C ARG A 131 -4.52 2.07 27.47
N THR A 132 -3.59 1.27 26.95
CA THR A 132 -3.46 1.02 25.52
C THR A 132 -4.57 0.09 25.06
N PRO A 133 -5.41 0.47 24.06
CA PRO A 133 -6.33 -0.44 23.40
C PRO A 133 -5.59 -1.57 22.67
N ARG A 134 -6.25 -2.71 22.46
CA ARG A 134 -5.72 -3.83 21.71
C ARG A 134 -5.81 -3.58 20.20
N GLY A 135 -6.97 -3.21 19.70
CA GLY A 135 -7.24 -2.96 18.28
C GLY A 135 -6.60 -1.66 17.77
N PHE A 136 -6.21 -1.63 16.49
CA PHE A 136 -5.66 -0.42 15.88
C PHE A 136 -6.71 0.69 15.76
N ALA A 137 -7.93 0.36 15.31
CA ALA A 137 -9.02 1.33 15.24
C ALA A 137 -9.35 1.92 16.63
N ALA A 138 -9.34 1.09 17.68
CA ALA A 138 -9.52 1.53 19.06
C ALA A 138 -8.37 2.43 19.53
N LYS A 139 -7.11 2.12 19.19
CA LYS A 139 -5.98 3.00 19.44
C LYS A 139 -6.17 4.38 18.80
N LEU A 140 -6.58 4.40 17.51
CA LEU A 140 -6.87 5.66 16.81
C LEU A 140 -8.02 6.42 17.47
N ALA A 141 -9.11 5.76 17.86
CA ALA A 141 -10.24 6.38 18.55
C ALA A 141 -9.78 7.11 19.84
N VAL A 142 -8.97 6.44 20.67
CA VAL A 142 -8.44 7.04 21.91
C VAL A 142 -7.47 8.19 21.62
N LEU A 143 -6.57 8.03 20.68
CA LEU A 143 -5.59 9.06 20.32
C LEU A 143 -6.28 10.31 19.72
N LEU A 144 -7.27 10.12 18.84
CA LEU A 144 -8.04 11.21 18.27
C LEU A 144 -8.97 11.86 19.29
N HIS A 145 -9.55 11.09 20.23
CA HIS A 145 -10.31 11.65 21.35
C HIS A 145 -9.43 12.51 22.26
N THR A 146 -8.20 12.06 22.54
CA THR A 146 -7.21 12.86 23.30
C THR A 146 -6.91 14.18 22.57
N ARG A 147 -6.73 14.15 21.25
CA ARG A 147 -6.50 15.36 20.45
C ARG A 147 -7.69 16.29 20.43
N TYR A 148 -8.89 15.74 20.25
CA TYR A 148 -10.16 16.47 20.36
C TYR A 148 -10.25 17.21 21.71
N ARG A 149 -10.01 16.52 22.82
CA ARG A 149 -10.02 17.11 24.17
C ARG A 149 -8.94 18.17 24.38
N ALA A 150 -7.86 18.14 23.60
CA ALA A 150 -6.76 19.10 23.67
C ALA A 150 -6.93 20.34 22.77
N GLY A 151 -8.09 20.52 22.13
CA GLY A 151 -8.41 21.67 21.29
C GLY A 151 -8.77 21.34 19.85
N ALA A 152 -9.04 20.07 19.53
CA ALA A 152 -9.59 19.60 18.25
C ALA A 152 -8.81 20.06 16.99
N ALA A 153 -7.49 20.17 17.07
CA ALA A 153 -6.68 20.58 15.91
C ALA A 153 -6.83 19.58 14.75
N PRO A 154 -6.94 20.02 13.48
CA PRO A 154 -7.05 19.15 12.32
C PRO A 154 -5.89 18.17 12.18
N ILE A 155 -6.13 17.03 11.53
CA ILE A 155 -5.11 15.99 11.29
C ILE A 155 -5.44 15.25 9.99
N THR A 156 -4.39 14.84 9.24
CA THR A 156 -4.56 14.02 8.04
C THR A 156 -4.11 12.58 8.30
N LEU A 157 -4.91 11.62 7.85
CA LEU A 157 -4.63 10.19 7.99
C LEU A 157 -4.49 9.55 6.61
N PHE A 158 -3.36 8.87 6.39
CA PHE A 158 -3.02 8.15 5.17
C PHE A 158 -2.88 6.65 5.47
N PRO A 159 -3.96 5.87 5.43
CA PRO A 159 -3.83 4.42 5.44
C PRO A 159 -3.21 3.94 4.12
N CYS A 160 -2.22 3.05 4.25
CA CYS A 160 -1.51 2.39 3.15
C CYS A 160 -1.84 0.89 3.08
N GLU A 161 -2.91 0.48 3.69
CA GLU A 161 -3.45 -0.88 3.64
C GLU A 161 -4.06 -1.16 2.26
N LEU A 162 -3.96 -2.42 1.80
CA LEU A 162 -4.48 -2.87 0.49
C LEU A 162 -6.01 -3.11 0.53
N ILE A 163 -6.73 -2.14 1.03
CA ILE A 163 -8.18 -2.14 1.17
C ILE A 163 -8.74 -1.04 0.25
N SER A 164 -9.78 -1.37 -0.52
CA SER A 164 -10.44 -0.37 -1.35
C SER A 164 -11.04 0.74 -0.47
N ARG A 165 -10.89 2.00 -0.90
CA ARG A 165 -11.30 3.19 -0.15
C ARG A 165 -10.83 3.14 1.31
N ASN A 166 -9.54 2.84 1.48
CA ASN A 166 -8.91 2.58 2.77
C ASN A 166 -9.09 3.72 3.79
N GLY A 167 -9.06 4.97 3.36
CA GLY A 167 -9.32 6.13 4.22
C GLY A 167 -10.74 6.15 4.77
N GLU A 168 -11.74 5.97 3.93
CA GLU A 168 -13.14 5.92 4.34
C GLU A 168 -13.43 4.70 5.22
N THR A 169 -12.90 3.55 4.84
CA THR A 169 -13.06 2.31 5.60
C THR A 169 -12.49 2.47 7.01
N LEU A 170 -11.31 3.05 7.15
CA LEU A 170 -10.70 3.29 8.46
C LEU A 170 -11.49 4.34 9.27
N ARG A 171 -11.94 5.42 8.62
CA ARG A 171 -12.80 6.43 9.25
C ARG A 171 -14.05 5.80 9.86
N ASP A 172 -14.77 5.02 9.05
CA ASP A 172 -16.03 4.43 9.46
C ASP A 172 -15.83 3.44 10.60
N LEU A 173 -14.78 2.63 10.54
CA LEU A 173 -14.40 1.72 11.61
C LEU A 173 -14.10 2.47 12.94
N VAL A 174 -13.31 3.54 12.89
CA VAL A 174 -12.99 4.36 14.08
C VAL A 174 -14.23 5.05 14.64
N ARG A 175 -15.12 5.54 13.76
CA ARG A 175 -16.40 6.15 14.18
C ARG A 175 -17.34 5.13 14.83
N ASP A 176 -17.40 3.92 14.30
CA ASP A 176 -18.24 2.85 14.86
C ASP A 176 -17.73 2.41 16.24
N VAL A 177 -16.42 2.32 16.42
CA VAL A 177 -15.81 2.14 17.75
C VAL A 177 -16.22 3.28 18.69
N ALA A 178 -16.06 4.53 18.27
CA ALA A 178 -16.43 5.68 19.10
C ALA A 178 -17.93 5.70 19.46
N ARG A 179 -18.82 5.35 18.52
CA ARG A 179 -20.27 5.23 18.76
C ARG A 179 -20.59 4.11 19.74
N SER A 180 -20.00 2.93 19.56
CA SER A 180 -20.21 1.79 20.46
C SER A 180 -19.77 2.11 21.90
N TRP A 181 -18.84 3.03 22.06
CA TRP A 181 -18.35 3.53 23.35
C TRP A 181 -19.15 4.73 23.87
N ASN A 182 -20.27 5.09 23.23
CA ASN A 182 -21.11 6.24 23.58
C ASN A 182 -20.33 7.57 23.67
N ALA A 183 -19.34 7.77 22.80
CA ALA A 183 -18.63 9.03 22.71
C ALA A 183 -19.57 10.18 22.32
N ASP A 184 -19.26 11.40 22.76
CA ASP A 184 -20.11 12.56 22.51
C ASP A 184 -20.23 12.91 21.01
N GLY A 185 -21.35 13.54 20.64
CA GLY A 185 -21.65 13.90 19.26
C GLY A 185 -20.63 14.87 18.66
N ALA A 186 -20.04 15.75 19.45
CA ALA A 186 -19.06 16.72 18.99
C ALA A 186 -17.71 16.02 18.64
N PHE A 187 -17.37 14.96 19.34
CA PHE A 187 -16.22 14.12 18.94
C PHE A 187 -16.50 13.35 17.64
N LEU A 188 -17.70 12.81 17.45
CA LEU A 188 -18.09 12.17 16.19
C LEU A 188 -18.06 13.15 15.01
N ASP A 189 -18.44 14.39 15.25
CA ASP A 189 -18.33 15.48 14.30
C ASP A 189 -16.86 15.82 13.97
N TYR A 190 -16.00 15.90 14.98
CA TYR A 190 -14.55 16.11 14.80
C TYR A 190 -13.92 15.03 13.92
N LEU A 191 -14.25 13.75 14.16
CA LEU A 191 -13.77 12.63 13.34
C LEU A 191 -14.17 12.75 11.87
N THR A 192 -15.27 13.46 11.57
CA THR A 192 -15.81 13.57 10.22
C THR A 192 -15.38 14.86 9.51
N LYS A 193 -15.27 15.97 10.25
CA LYS A 193 -15.10 17.32 9.69
C LYS A 193 -13.67 17.82 9.77
N ASP A 194 -12.94 17.46 10.82
CA ASP A 194 -11.61 18.00 11.11
C ASP A 194 -10.49 16.95 10.93
N CYS A 195 -10.83 15.66 10.94
CA CYS A 195 -9.92 14.58 10.57
C CYS A 195 -10.07 14.29 9.07
N VAL A 196 -9.02 14.50 8.30
CA VAL A 196 -8.99 14.24 6.86
C VAL A 196 -8.53 12.80 6.62
N TRP A 197 -9.45 11.92 6.23
CA TRP A 197 -9.19 10.51 5.97
C TRP A 197 -8.99 10.28 4.47
N VAL A 198 -7.77 10.03 4.07
CA VAL A 198 -7.39 10.05 2.66
C VAL A 198 -7.37 8.66 2.08
N ASN A 199 -8.15 8.43 1.01
CA ASN A 199 -8.02 7.22 0.22
C ASN A 199 -6.72 7.26 -0.58
N SER A 200 -6.00 6.16 -0.62
CA SER A 200 -4.77 6.07 -1.40
C SER A 200 -4.51 4.67 -1.94
N LEU A 201 -3.80 4.61 -3.05
CA LEU A 201 -3.24 3.39 -3.62
C LEU A 201 -1.73 3.44 -3.49
N VAL A 202 -1.16 2.42 -2.86
CA VAL A 202 0.28 2.22 -2.80
C VAL A 202 0.68 1.06 -3.71
N ASP A 203 1.79 1.21 -4.42
CA ASP A 203 2.32 0.16 -5.30
C ASP A 203 3.84 0.21 -5.37
N ARG A 204 4.48 -0.77 -4.79
CA ARG A 204 5.91 -1.08 -4.85
C ARG A 204 6.13 -2.50 -4.38
N ILE A 205 6.93 -3.28 -5.09
CA ILE A 205 7.36 -4.59 -4.61
C ILE A 205 8.59 -4.42 -3.73
N VAL A 206 8.49 -4.94 -2.50
CA VAL A 206 9.58 -5.00 -1.53
C VAL A 206 9.89 -6.47 -1.31
N SER A 207 11.04 -6.93 -1.84
CA SER A 207 11.36 -8.35 -1.95
C SER A 207 11.93 -8.93 -0.65
N GLU A 208 12.96 -8.29 -0.09
CA GLU A 208 13.74 -8.88 1.00
C GLU A 208 14.05 -7.87 2.10
N PRO A 209 14.21 -8.34 3.36
CA PRO A 209 14.73 -7.50 4.43
C PRO A 209 16.25 -7.35 4.32
N ILE A 210 16.76 -6.19 4.73
CA ILE A 210 18.17 -6.02 5.07
C ILE A 210 18.27 -6.00 6.60
N GLN A 211 19.09 -6.87 7.16
CA GLN A 211 19.25 -6.99 8.62
C GLN A 211 20.24 -5.94 9.16
N PRO A 212 20.02 -5.41 10.37
CA PRO A 212 18.89 -5.64 11.28
C PRO A 212 17.63 -4.82 10.88
N VAL A 213 17.78 -3.76 10.07
CA VAL A 213 16.72 -2.89 9.57
C VAL A 213 17.08 -2.47 8.15
N GLY A 214 16.10 -2.47 7.25
CA GLY A 214 16.24 -2.08 5.86
C GLY A 214 15.46 -2.97 4.93
N ALA A 215 15.46 -2.63 3.65
CA ALA A 215 14.68 -3.33 2.63
C ALA A 215 15.33 -3.29 1.26
N ILE A 216 15.06 -4.32 0.47
CA ILE A 216 15.31 -4.34 -0.98
C ILE A 216 13.98 -4.13 -1.69
N ALA A 217 13.92 -3.16 -2.59
CA ALA A 217 12.72 -2.82 -3.34
C ALA A 217 13.01 -2.62 -4.82
N GLU A 218 11.98 -2.76 -5.64
CA GLU A 218 12.04 -2.44 -7.06
C GLU A 218 12.18 -0.92 -7.32
N PRO A 219 12.67 -0.51 -8.50
CA PRO A 219 12.75 0.91 -8.89
C PRO A 219 11.38 1.59 -9.02
N TYR A 220 10.34 0.84 -9.45
CA TYR A 220 9.00 1.37 -9.55
C TYR A 220 8.43 1.66 -8.16
N ALA A 221 7.80 2.82 -8.01
CA ALA A 221 7.03 3.15 -6.84
C ALA A 221 5.85 4.05 -7.23
N LEU A 222 4.73 3.93 -6.52
CA LEU A 222 3.57 4.80 -6.68
C LEU A 222 2.86 4.96 -5.35
N TRP A 223 2.60 6.20 -4.96
CA TRP A 223 1.60 6.55 -3.96
C TRP A 223 0.59 7.49 -4.60
N ALA A 224 -0.50 6.92 -5.13
CA ALA A 224 -1.62 7.70 -5.65
C ALA A 224 -2.55 8.07 -4.48
N ILE A 225 -2.79 9.35 -4.31
CA ILE A 225 -3.51 9.95 -3.18
C ILE A 225 -4.73 10.67 -3.72
N GLU A 226 -5.92 10.31 -3.25
CA GLU A 226 -7.15 11.03 -3.57
C GLU A 226 -7.13 12.43 -2.95
N ARG A 227 -7.32 13.46 -3.78
CA ARG A 227 -7.31 14.85 -3.32
C ARG A 227 -8.44 15.11 -2.35
N GLN A 228 -8.11 15.71 -1.20
CA GLN A 228 -9.10 16.14 -0.22
C GLN A 228 -8.78 17.54 0.31
N ALA A 229 -9.83 18.31 0.58
CA ALA A 229 -9.68 19.64 1.14
C ALA A 229 -9.05 19.57 2.54
N GLY A 230 -8.07 20.43 2.80
CA GLY A 230 -7.40 20.53 4.10
C GLY A 230 -6.36 19.43 4.38
N MET A 231 -6.10 18.50 3.45
CA MET A 231 -5.07 17.48 3.65
C MET A 231 -3.66 18.11 3.70
N VAL A 232 -2.83 17.55 4.56
CA VAL A 232 -1.41 17.91 4.69
C VAL A 232 -0.59 16.69 4.27
N LEU A 233 0.23 16.82 3.22
CA LEU A 233 1.10 15.75 2.75
C LEU A 233 2.30 15.55 3.68
N PRO A 234 2.80 14.31 3.85
CA PRO A 234 4.04 14.06 4.59
C PRO A 234 5.28 14.56 3.86
N CYS A 235 5.25 14.57 2.54
CA CYS A 235 6.30 15.12 1.67
C CYS A 235 5.80 15.29 0.23
N GLU A 236 6.61 15.97 -0.59
CA GLU A 236 6.47 16.00 -2.05
C GLU A 236 7.54 15.10 -2.67
N HIS A 237 7.13 14.16 -3.52
CA HIS A 237 8.02 13.24 -4.22
C HIS A 237 7.47 12.94 -5.62
N GLU A 238 8.34 12.60 -6.58
CA GLU A 238 7.92 12.29 -7.96
C GLU A 238 7.00 11.07 -8.07
N ASP A 239 7.15 10.11 -7.18
CA ASP A 239 6.31 8.91 -7.11
C ASP A 239 5.03 9.10 -6.24
N ILE A 240 4.79 10.31 -5.74
CA ILE A 240 3.55 10.69 -5.04
C ILE A 240 2.69 11.49 -6.01
N VAL A 241 1.51 10.98 -6.32
CA VAL A 241 0.55 11.59 -7.23
C VAL A 241 -0.72 11.97 -6.46
N VAL A 242 -1.05 13.25 -6.40
CA VAL A 242 -2.34 13.71 -5.88
C VAL A 242 -3.32 13.84 -7.02
N THR A 243 -4.42 13.08 -6.97
CA THR A 243 -5.38 12.94 -8.07
C THR A 243 -6.82 13.12 -7.61
N ASP A 244 -7.68 13.55 -8.53
CA ASP A 244 -9.13 13.57 -8.34
C ASP A 244 -9.80 12.27 -8.87
N ASP A 245 -9.02 11.40 -9.52
CA ASP A 245 -9.46 10.11 -10.08
C ASP A 245 -8.54 8.97 -9.61
N LEU A 246 -8.69 8.57 -8.35
CA LEU A 246 -7.93 7.44 -7.77
C LEU A 246 -8.27 6.12 -8.47
N ALA A 247 -9.53 5.96 -8.88
CA ALA A 247 -10.00 4.76 -9.57
C ALA A 247 -9.25 4.48 -10.88
N HIS A 248 -8.70 5.52 -11.52
CA HIS A 248 -7.83 5.37 -12.68
C HIS A 248 -6.57 4.54 -12.35
N TYR A 249 -5.87 4.88 -11.27
CA TYR A 249 -4.66 4.17 -10.83
C TYR A 249 -4.98 2.76 -10.33
N GLU A 250 -6.12 2.58 -9.66
CA GLU A 250 -6.60 1.25 -9.25
C GLU A 250 -6.87 0.36 -10.47
N ARG A 251 -7.50 0.90 -11.55
CA ARG A 251 -7.72 0.17 -12.81
C ARG A 251 -6.41 -0.19 -13.51
N LEU A 252 -5.46 0.72 -13.61
CA LEU A 252 -4.13 0.43 -14.20
C LEU A 252 -3.48 -0.75 -13.48
N LYS A 253 -3.40 -0.71 -12.16
CA LYS A 253 -2.83 -1.79 -11.36
C LYS A 253 -3.61 -3.10 -11.49
N LEU A 254 -4.93 -3.04 -11.39
CA LEU A 254 -5.78 -4.23 -11.42
C LEU A 254 -5.76 -4.92 -12.78
N LEU A 255 -5.97 -4.14 -13.86
CA LEU A 255 -6.24 -4.66 -15.18
C LEU A 255 -4.99 -4.85 -16.05
N LEU A 256 -3.83 -4.31 -15.65
CA LEU A 256 -2.56 -4.53 -16.35
C LEU A 256 -1.60 -5.36 -15.51
N LEU A 257 -1.21 -4.90 -14.32
CA LEU A 257 -0.24 -5.60 -13.47
C LEU A 257 -0.81 -6.91 -12.90
N ASN A 258 -1.92 -6.80 -12.14
CA ASN A 258 -2.48 -7.95 -11.45
C ASN A 258 -3.09 -8.98 -12.40
N LEU A 259 -3.74 -8.50 -13.47
CA LEU A 259 -4.23 -9.34 -14.55
C LEU A 259 -3.08 -10.10 -15.22
N GLY A 260 -1.99 -9.41 -15.56
CA GLY A 260 -0.82 -10.04 -16.19
C GLY A 260 -0.22 -11.16 -15.34
N HIS A 261 -0.04 -10.94 -14.05
CA HIS A 261 0.40 -11.99 -13.12
C HIS A 261 -0.54 -13.20 -13.13
N THR A 262 -1.87 -12.95 -13.11
CA THR A 262 -2.87 -14.03 -13.10
C THR A 262 -2.90 -14.77 -14.44
N MET A 263 -2.72 -14.08 -15.56
CA MET A 263 -2.66 -14.69 -16.89
C MET A 263 -1.43 -15.59 -17.04
N LEU A 264 -0.25 -15.15 -16.56
CA LEU A 264 0.93 -16.03 -16.55
C LEU A 264 0.71 -17.28 -15.69
N ALA A 265 0.09 -17.13 -14.54
CA ALA A 265 -0.25 -18.26 -13.66
C ALA A 265 -1.28 -19.21 -14.31
N GLU A 266 -2.26 -18.68 -15.08
CA GLU A 266 -3.21 -19.49 -15.83
C GLU A 266 -2.53 -20.30 -16.93
N ILE A 267 -1.66 -19.66 -17.73
CA ILE A 267 -0.88 -20.33 -18.78
C ILE A 267 0.00 -21.42 -18.16
N TRP A 268 0.61 -21.15 -17.01
CA TRP A 268 1.46 -22.09 -16.28
C TRP A 268 0.64 -23.30 -15.79
N ARG A 269 -0.52 -23.10 -15.17
CA ARG A 269 -1.43 -24.18 -14.72
C ARG A 269 -1.96 -25.04 -15.88
N ALA A 270 -2.36 -24.40 -16.99
CA ALA A 270 -2.81 -25.14 -18.17
C ALA A 270 -1.73 -26.06 -18.73
N ARG A 271 -0.45 -25.72 -18.58
CA ARG A 271 0.67 -26.55 -19.00
C ARG A 271 1.05 -27.63 -18.00
N GLU A 272 0.83 -27.45 -16.71
CA GLU A 272 0.99 -28.52 -15.71
C GLU A 272 0.12 -29.76 -16.04
N ALA A 273 -1.01 -29.56 -16.65
CA ALA A 273 -1.89 -30.65 -17.10
C ALA A 273 -1.31 -31.48 -18.26
N THR A 274 -0.35 -30.92 -19.02
CA THR A 274 0.18 -31.55 -20.24
C THR A 274 1.68 -31.83 -20.22
N ALA A 275 2.43 -31.07 -19.47
CA ALA A 275 3.90 -31.21 -19.27
C ALA A 275 4.24 -30.54 -17.94
N THR A 276 4.99 -31.19 -17.06
CA THR A 276 5.32 -30.64 -15.72
C THR A 276 6.23 -29.41 -15.87
N PRO A 277 5.71 -28.16 -15.83
CA PRO A 277 6.58 -26.98 -15.74
C PRO A 277 7.27 -27.00 -14.37
N ALA A 278 8.46 -26.39 -14.29
CA ALA A 278 9.20 -26.32 -13.04
C ALA A 278 8.36 -25.63 -11.95
N ALA A 279 8.20 -26.27 -10.80
CA ALA A 279 7.41 -25.72 -9.68
C ALA A 279 7.99 -24.40 -9.11
N ASP A 280 9.25 -24.11 -9.41
CA ASP A 280 9.99 -22.91 -9.05
C ASP A 280 10.02 -21.83 -10.15
N MET A 281 9.30 -22.04 -11.27
CA MET A 281 9.22 -21.08 -12.38
C MET A 281 8.78 -19.69 -11.90
N THR A 282 9.57 -18.70 -12.24
CA THR A 282 9.30 -17.30 -11.87
C THR A 282 8.58 -16.53 -12.98
N VAL A 283 8.09 -15.34 -12.67
CA VAL A 283 7.55 -14.39 -13.65
C VAL A 283 8.61 -14.03 -14.69
N LEU A 284 9.87 -13.84 -14.28
CA LEU A 284 10.98 -13.58 -15.20
C LEU A 284 11.18 -14.73 -16.18
N ASP A 285 11.22 -15.98 -15.69
CA ASP A 285 11.37 -17.16 -16.55
C ASP A 285 10.25 -17.23 -17.59
N ALA A 286 9.02 -16.94 -17.17
CA ALA A 286 7.87 -16.89 -18.06
C ALA A 286 7.97 -15.77 -19.11
N MET A 287 8.49 -14.61 -18.75
CA MET A 287 8.70 -13.51 -19.70
C MET A 287 9.84 -13.80 -20.69
N CYS A 288 10.81 -14.62 -20.31
CA CYS A 288 11.87 -15.09 -21.21
C CYS A 288 11.41 -16.19 -22.18
N ASP A 289 10.31 -16.90 -21.87
CA ASP A 289 9.75 -17.95 -22.73
C ASP A 289 8.62 -17.40 -23.62
N PRO A 290 8.82 -17.37 -24.97
CA PRO A 290 7.77 -16.92 -25.89
C PRO A 290 6.42 -17.63 -25.71
N ALA A 291 6.44 -18.88 -25.24
CA ALA A 291 5.24 -19.65 -25.03
C ALA A 291 4.36 -19.14 -23.87
N PHE A 292 4.90 -18.31 -22.98
CA PHE A 292 4.16 -17.60 -21.92
C PHE A 292 3.99 -16.12 -22.24
N ARG A 293 5.09 -15.49 -22.70
CA ARG A 293 5.11 -14.05 -22.99
C ARG A 293 4.14 -13.68 -24.11
N ASP A 294 4.19 -14.37 -25.26
CA ASP A 294 3.40 -13.98 -26.43
C ASP A 294 1.89 -14.06 -26.18
N PRO A 295 1.31 -15.08 -25.54
CA PRO A 295 -0.10 -15.07 -25.16
C PRO A 295 -0.47 -13.94 -24.19
N LEU A 296 0.40 -13.59 -23.25
CA LEU A 296 0.17 -12.48 -22.35
C LEU A 296 0.15 -11.14 -23.09
N GLU A 297 1.13 -10.91 -23.98
CA GLU A 297 1.20 -9.69 -24.80
C GLU A 297 -0.04 -9.53 -25.68
N VAL A 298 -0.51 -10.61 -26.32
CA VAL A 298 -1.76 -10.59 -27.09
C VAL A 298 -2.95 -10.25 -26.20
N THR A 299 -3.03 -10.81 -24.98
CA THR A 299 -4.10 -10.47 -24.04
C THR A 299 -4.09 -8.98 -23.69
N TRP A 300 -2.94 -8.40 -23.35
CA TRP A 300 -2.86 -6.99 -23.08
C TRP A 300 -3.23 -6.11 -24.28
N HIS A 301 -2.70 -6.43 -25.47
CA HIS A 301 -2.89 -5.62 -26.68
C HIS A 301 -4.30 -5.69 -27.25
N ASP A 302 -4.88 -6.89 -27.32
CA ASP A 302 -6.10 -7.13 -28.05
C ASP A 302 -7.34 -7.13 -27.15
N GLU A 303 -7.17 -7.49 -25.87
CA GLU A 303 -8.31 -7.68 -24.96
C GLU A 303 -8.42 -6.62 -23.85
N VAL A 304 -7.28 -5.98 -23.46
CA VAL A 304 -7.26 -5.02 -22.34
C VAL A 304 -7.08 -3.57 -22.83
N LEU A 305 -6.04 -3.28 -23.63
CA LEU A 305 -5.76 -1.90 -24.08
C LEU A 305 -6.89 -1.26 -24.89
N PRO A 306 -7.72 -1.99 -25.69
CA PRO A 306 -8.88 -1.39 -26.31
C PRO A 306 -9.90 -0.82 -25.32
N VAL A 307 -10.03 -1.42 -24.14
CA VAL A 307 -10.92 -0.91 -23.08
C VAL A 307 -10.38 0.44 -22.54
N PHE A 308 -9.07 0.54 -22.31
CA PHE A 308 -8.44 1.81 -21.93
C PHE A 308 -8.54 2.86 -23.05
N ALA A 309 -8.46 2.45 -24.32
CA ALA A 309 -8.62 3.35 -25.45
C ALA A 309 -10.03 3.97 -25.50
N ALA A 310 -11.07 3.15 -25.25
CA ALA A 310 -12.44 3.63 -25.20
C ALA A 310 -12.70 4.57 -23.99
N LEU A 311 -11.94 4.43 -22.93
CA LEU A 311 -11.94 5.36 -21.78
C LEU A 311 -11.12 6.64 -22.03
N GLY A 312 -10.50 6.81 -23.22
CA GLY A 312 -9.62 7.93 -23.54
C GLY A 312 -8.28 7.90 -22.77
N ARG A 313 -7.83 6.70 -22.35
CA ARG A 313 -6.67 6.50 -21.47
C ARG A 313 -5.59 5.57 -22.06
N ARG A 314 -5.58 5.37 -23.40
CA ARG A 314 -4.68 4.42 -24.07
C ARG A 314 -3.20 4.72 -23.79
N ASP A 315 -2.79 5.97 -23.94
CA ASP A 315 -1.37 6.35 -23.82
C ASP A 315 -0.86 6.08 -22.40
N VAL A 316 -1.62 6.52 -21.39
CA VAL A 316 -1.26 6.28 -19.98
C VAL A 316 -1.22 4.78 -19.65
N ALA A 317 -2.16 3.99 -20.19
CA ALA A 317 -2.16 2.53 -20.01
C ALA A 317 -0.96 1.87 -20.71
N THR A 318 -0.54 2.36 -21.87
CA THR A 318 0.62 1.88 -22.62
C THR A 318 1.92 2.19 -21.85
N ASP A 319 2.06 3.41 -21.32
CA ASP A 319 3.22 3.81 -20.51
C ASP A 319 3.29 2.99 -19.21
N TYR A 320 2.14 2.78 -18.57
CA TYR A 320 2.08 1.93 -17.37
C TYR A 320 2.44 0.48 -17.70
N LEU A 321 1.98 -0.05 -18.85
CA LEU A 321 2.30 -1.40 -19.29
C LEU A 321 3.80 -1.59 -19.57
N ALA A 322 4.50 -0.55 -20.06
CA ALA A 322 5.96 -0.58 -20.19
C ALA A 322 6.61 -0.76 -18.80
N SER A 323 6.13 -0.04 -17.78
CA SER A 323 6.63 -0.22 -16.41
C SER A 323 6.30 -1.61 -15.84
N VAL A 324 5.17 -2.21 -16.21
CA VAL A 324 4.80 -3.58 -15.82
C VAL A 324 5.77 -4.59 -16.42
N ARG A 325 6.20 -4.41 -17.67
CA ARG A 325 7.23 -5.27 -18.29
C ARG A 325 8.56 -5.18 -17.56
N ASP A 326 9.04 -3.97 -17.26
CA ASP A 326 10.25 -3.77 -16.45
C ASP A 326 10.19 -4.52 -15.11
N ARG A 327 9.02 -4.53 -14.46
CA ARG A 327 8.78 -5.22 -13.19
C ARG A 327 8.76 -6.74 -13.35
N PHE A 328 8.16 -7.26 -14.43
CA PHE A 328 8.09 -8.69 -14.73
C PHE A 328 9.45 -9.26 -15.14
N GLU A 329 10.26 -8.45 -15.81
CA GLU A 329 11.62 -8.79 -16.23
C GLU A 329 12.70 -8.42 -15.20
N ASN A 330 12.30 -8.08 -13.95
CA ASN A 330 13.25 -7.75 -12.89
C ASN A 330 14.03 -8.99 -12.43
N PRO A 331 15.36 -9.06 -12.70
CA PRO A 331 16.17 -10.24 -12.39
C PRO A 331 16.44 -10.42 -10.88
N PHE A 332 16.10 -9.43 -10.07
CA PHE A 332 16.30 -9.43 -8.62
C PHE A 332 15.02 -9.76 -7.84
N LEU A 333 13.94 -10.08 -8.55
CA LEU A 333 12.66 -10.40 -7.93
C LEU A 333 12.29 -11.86 -8.18
N VAL A 334 12.42 -12.69 -7.16
CA VAL A 334 11.98 -14.10 -7.20
C VAL A 334 10.49 -14.16 -6.94
N HIS A 335 9.67 -13.95 -7.98
CA HIS A 335 8.21 -14.01 -7.92
C HIS A 335 7.72 -15.28 -8.61
N ARG A 336 7.44 -16.33 -7.84
CA ARG A 336 7.09 -17.66 -8.37
C ARG A 336 5.65 -17.70 -8.86
N LEU A 337 5.43 -18.34 -10.00
CA LEU A 337 4.07 -18.54 -10.54
C LEU A 337 3.20 -19.38 -9.61
N ALA A 338 3.76 -20.36 -8.93
CA ALA A 338 3.07 -21.18 -7.94
C ALA A 338 2.50 -20.32 -6.76
N ASP A 339 3.22 -19.28 -6.32
CA ASP A 339 2.72 -18.37 -5.28
C ASP A 339 1.61 -17.44 -5.81
N ILE A 340 1.73 -17.00 -7.07
CA ILE A 340 0.70 -16.23 -7.75
C ILE A 340 -0.57 -17.06 -7.95
N ALA A 341 -0.44 -18.36 -8.25
CA ALA A 341 -1.55 -19.29 -8.48
C ALA A 341 -2.35 -19.66 -7.21
N ARG A 342 -1.93 -19.22 -6.01
CA ARG A 342 -2.76 -19.42 -4.80
C ARG A 342 -4.07 -18.65 -4.91
N ASN A 343 -5.19 -19.30 -4.55
CA ASN A 343 -6.56 -18.77 -4.69
C ASN A 343 -6.82 -18.26 -6.13
N HIS A 344 -6.41 -19.07 -7.11
CA HIS A 344 -6.33 -18.66 -8.50
C HIS A 344 -7.70 -18.29 -9.08
N ASP A 345 -8.72 -19.09 -8.82
CA ASP A 345 -10.05 -18.92 -9.40
C ASP A 345 -10.71 -17.61 -8.90
N GLU A 346 -10.58 -17.30 -7.63
CA GLU A 346 -11.02 -16.00 -7.09
C GLU A 346 -10.27 -14.82 -7.75
N LYS A 347 -8.97 -15.00 -7.99
CA LYS A 347 -8.16 -13.96 -8.66
C LYS A 347 -8.57 -13.79 -10.12
N LYS A 348 -8.90 -14.87 -10.85
CA LYS A 348 -9.42 -14.76 -12.20
C LYS A 348 -10.69 -13.93 -12.25
N VAL A 349 -11.66 -14.25 -11.41
CA VAL A 349 -12.91 -13.49 -11.33
C VAL A 349 -12.64 -12.01 -11.00
N ARG A 350 -11.82 -11.73 -10.01
CA ARG A 350 -11.52 -10.35 -9.59
C ARG A 350 -10.74 -9.52 -10.62
N ARG A 351 -9.99 -10.16 -11.53
CA ARG A 351 -9.04 -9.48 -12.42
C ARG A 351 -9.40 -9.54 -13.88
N PHE A 352 -10.08 -10.61 -14.34
CA PHE A 352 -10.49 -10.76 -15.74
C PHE A 352 -11.93 -10.26 -15.97
N GLN A 353 -12.86 -10.63 -15.07
CA GLN A 353 -14.25 -10.23 -15.20
C GLN A 353 -14.45 -8.71 -15.34
N PRO A 354 -13.77 -7.83 -14.57
CA PRO A 354 -13.94 -6.38 -14.71
C PRO A 354 -13.56 -5.85 -16.11
N VAL A 355 -12.59 -6.45 -16.80
CA VAL A 355 -12.23 -6.05 -18.17
C VAL A 355 -13.36 -6.37 -19.13
N ILE A 356 -13.95 -7.57 -18.99
CA ILE A 356 -15.07 -8.04 -19.82
C ILE A 356 -16.32 -7.17 -19.57
N ASP A 357 -16.59 -6.86 -18.31
CA ASP A 357 -17.74 -6.05 -17.94
C ASP A 357 -17.60 -4.60 -18.47
N LEU A 358 -16.42 -4.00 -18.32
CA LEU A 358 -16.13 -2.67 -18.89
C LEU A 358 -16.26 -2.66 -20.42
N ALA A 359 -15.77 -3.69 -21.12
CA ALA A 359 -15.92 -3.78 -22.57
C ALA A 359 -17.41 -3.84 -22.97
N ARG A 360 -18.22 -4.60 -22.21
CA ARG A 360 -19.66 -4.69 -22.42
C ARG A 360 -20.38 -3.36 -22.14
N GLU A 361 -20.06 -2.70 -21.04
CA GLU A 361 -20.62 -1.39 -20.67
C GLU A 361 -20.32 -0.32 -21.72
N LEU A 362 -19.09 -0.33 -22.24
CA LEU A 362 -18.62 0.57 -23.29
C LEU A 362 -19.08 0.14 -24.70
N LYS A 363 -19.79 -0.98 -24.83
CA LYS A 363 -20.29 -1.54 -26.09
C LYS A 363 -19.18 -1.74 -27.13
N LEU A 364 -18.04 -2.24 -26.71
CA LEU A 364 -16.90 -2.52 -27.58
C LEU A 364 -17.14 -3.83 -28.35
N ASP A 365 -16.83 -3.81 -29.62
CA ASP A 365 -16.81 -5.00 -30.48
C ASP A 365 -15.38 -5.60 -30.44
N ILE A 366 -15.06 -6.30 -29.35
CA ILE A 366 -13.79 -6.99 -29.14
C ILE A 366 -14.02 -8.41 -28.62
N GLU A 367 -13.27 -9.37 -29.14
CA GLU A 367 -13.46 -10.79 -28.83
C GLU A 367 -12.73 -11.18 -27.56
N GLN A 368 -12.58 -10.71 -26.54
CA GLN A 368 -11.88 -11.07 -25.31
C GLN A 368 -11.81 -12.58 -25.02
N LYS A 369 -11.34 -13.34 -26.01
CA LYS A 369 -11.38 -14.81 -26.00
C LYS A 369 -10.55 -15.42 -24.87
N ARG A 370 -9.29 -14.98 -24.70
CA ARG A 370 -8.40 -15.54 -23.67
C ARG A 370 -8.90 -15.31 -22.27
N LEU A 371 -9.44 -14.12 -21.99
CA LEU A 371 -10.02 -13.80 -20.69
C LEU A 371 -11.26 -14.65 -20.40
N ARG A 372 -12.11 -14.89 -21.41
CA ARG A 372 -13.31 -15.74 -21.29
C ARG A 372 -12.96 -17.20 -21.10
N ASP A 373 -12.09 -17.75 -21.96
CA ASP A 373 -11.64 -19.15 -21.87
C ASP A 373 -11.01 -19.43 -20.49
N ALA A 374 -10.22 -18.48 -19.98
CA ALA A 374 -9.62 -18.60 -18.65
C ALA A 374 -10.66 -18.58 -17.51
N LEU A 375 -11.77 -17.86 -17.64
CA LEU A 375 -12.86 -17.86 -16.65
C LEU A 375 -13.70 -19.15 -16.73
N GLU A 376 -13.87 -19.73 -17.91
CA GLU A 376 -14.61 -20.99 -18.10
C GLU A 376 -13.85 -22.22 -17.60
N SER A 377 -12.53 -22.13 -17.42
CA SER A 377 -11.68 -23.18 -16.89
C SER A 377 -11.72 -23.27 -15.33
N VAL A 378 -12.69 -22.65 -14.69
CA VAL A 378 -12.91 -22.68 -13.22
C VAL A 378 -13.66 -23.96 -12.80
#